data_e217975217ec4617a1b3236dc897827b
#
_entry.id   e217975217ec4617a1b3236dc897827b
#
_cell.length_a   1.000
_cell.length_b   1.000
_cell.length_c   1.000
_cell.angle_alpha   90.00
_cell.angle_beta   90.00
_cell.angle_gamma   90.00
#
_symmetry.space_group_name_H-M   'P 1'
#
loop_
_entity.id
_entity.type
_entity.pdbx_description
1 polymer ?
#
loop_
_entity_poly.entity_id
_entity_poly.type
_entity_poly.pdbx_seq_one_letter_code
_entity_poly.pdbx_strand_id
1 'polypeptide(L)'
;GAALFVLMAVTVAHSVHIIEGVRAGLRRGMDRQQAAVHSLQANVWPVLLTSVTTAIGFLSLNFAEMPPFQVMGNMVAFGAMAAFVFSVTLLPAFLTIVPMRSGPAHSREAVFFDRLARFVISYRTALLWSVAAVMVVLIAGISRIELHENWLELLDESYEFRRSTDFVSENFTGVETYEYSLNSGREGGVTDVDFLHHVDAFAEWSRAQPEVAHVFAISDIMKRLNMNLHGDDPDYYVIPDDSDLAAQYLLLYEFSLPVGRDLNNLINVERSSTRATVMLKSLTTSEKVDLDNRTQAWFRENAPDLETQATGVSVVGAHSIQRNIEGMLQGTIVAMAIVSLLLLFVFRSVRLGLISLVPNFVPAAMAMGIWGYLVGEVGVAASVVTAIAFGIIVDDTIHFMTKYVDARKRGQLPSESVQSAFGAVGKALAATTIVFALGFMVFGASGMVTNQALGLLVGITVIIALLADFLFLPPLLMALDTTKETTAQIRERLKRSID
;
A
#
# COMPACT_ATOMS: atom_id res chain seq x y z
N GLY A 1 -15.19 3.15 -1.65
CA GLY A 1 -14.69 4.52 -1.48
C GLY A 1 -13.50 4.84 -2.37
N ALA A 2 -12.32 4.27 -2.14
CA ALA A 2 -11.06 4.69 -2.81
C ALA A 2 -11.08 4.63 -4.34
N ALA A 3 -11.67 3.60 -4.94
CA ALA A 3 -11.76 3.45 -6.40
C ALA A 3 -12.41 4.66 -7.09
N LEU A 4 -13.49 5.22 -6.51
CA LEU A 4 -14.19 6.38 -7.07
C LEU A 4 -13.27 7.61 -7.12
N PHE A 5 -12.50 7.86 -6.06
CA PHE A 5 -11.57 8.99 -6.01
C PHE A 5 -10.46 8.85 -7.03
N VAL A 6 -9.90 7.65 -7.17
CA VAL A 6 -8.89 7.38 -8.21
C VAL A 6 -9.45 7.65 -9.60
N LEU A 7 -10.65 7.17 -9.90
CA LEU A 7 -11.30 7.39 -11.20
C LEU A 7 -11.62 8.86 -11.46
N MET A 8 -12.08 9.58 -10.45
CA MET A 8 -12.27 11.04 -10.57
C MET A 8 -10.94 11.74 -10.87
N ALA A 9 -9.89 11.37 -10.16
CA ALA A 9 -8.56 11.93 -10.33
C ALA A 9 -8.03 11.68 -11.75
N VAL A 10 -8.07 10.44 -12.23
CA VAL A 10 -7.65 10.06 -13.61
C VAL A 10 -8.47 10.81 -14.67
N THR A 11 -9.80 10.90 -14.50
CA THR A 11 -10.67 11.63 -15.43
C THR A 11 -10.34 13.12 -15.49
N VAL A 12 -10.04 13.73 -14.33
CA VAL A 12 -9.61 15.14 -14.25
C VAL A 12 -8.27 15.33 -14.96
N ALA A 13 -7.29 14.43 -14.77
CA ALA A 13 -6.00 14.51 -15.44
C ALA A 13 -6.15 14.51 -16.98
N HIS A 14 -6.87 13.54 -17.54
CA HIS A 14 -7.15 13.47 -18.97
C HIS A 14 -7.84 14.75 -19.47
N SER A 15 -8.83 15.25 -18.71
CA SER A 15 -9.58 16.46 -19.06
C SER A 15 -8.69 17.70 -19.08
N VAL A 16 -7.81 17.88 -18.11
CA VAL A 16 -6.88 19.02 -18.02
C VAL A 16 -5.97 19.07 -19.25
N HIS A 17 -5.38 17.95 -19.66
CA HIS A 17 -4.51 17.89 -20.84
C HIS A 17 -5.24 18.24 -22.13
N ILE A 18 -6.46 17.75 -22.32
CA ILE A 18 -7.27 18.08 -23.51
C ILE A 18 -7.71 19.54 -23.50
N ILE A 19 -8.18 20.07 -22.37
CA ILE A 19 -8.62 21.46 -22.21
C ILE A 19 -7.47 22.42 -22.47
N GLU A 20 -6.28 22.18 -21.91
CA GLU A 20 -5.10 23.03 -22.17
C GLU A 20 -4.65 22.96 -23.63
N GLY A 21 -4.78 21.80 -24.28
CA GLY A 21 -4.55 21.67 -25.71
C GLY A 21 -5.51 22.52 -26.56
N VAL A 22 -6.81 22.50 -26.23
CA VAL A 22 -7.81 23.36 -26.88
C VAL A 22 -7.51 24.84 -26.65
N ARG A 23 -7.19 25.24 -25.42
CA ARG A 23 -6.80 26.62 -25.10
C ARG A 23 -5.57 27.07 -25.89
N ALA A 24 -4.59 26.17 -26.07
CA ALA A 24 -3.39 26.46 -26.88
C ALA A 24 -3.76 26.68 -28.35
N GLY A 25 -4.67 25.90 -28.92
CA GLY A 25 -5.21 26.11 -30.27
C GLY A 25 -5.94 27.44 -30.41
N LEU A 26 -6.83 27.77 -29.48
CA LEU A 26 -7.55 29.06 -29.46
C LEU A 26 -6.57 30.27 -29.39
N ARG A 27 -5.48 30.17 -28.60
CA ARG A 27 -4.44 31.21 -28.54
C ARG A 27 -3.69 31.42 -29.86
N ARG A 28 -3.65 30.39 -30.71
CA ARG A 28 -3.08 30.47 -32.08
C ARG A 28 -4.07 30.99 -33.13
N GLY A 29 -5.27 31.42 -32.70
CA GLY A 29 -6.31 31.94 -33.58
C GLY A 29 -7.17 30.87 -34.27
N MET A 30 -7.06 29.61 -33.89
CA MET A 30 -7.93 28.53 -34.40
C MET A 30 -9.36 28.73 -33.91
N ASP A 31 -10.35 28.33 -34.73
CA ASP A 31 -11.71 28.19 -34.24
C ASP A 31 -11.84 27.01 -33.27
N ARG A 32 -13.00 26.88 -32.62
CA ARG A 32 -13.21 25.86 -31.56
C ARG A 32 -13.07 24.44 -32.09
N GLN A 33 -13.57 24.16 -33.30
CA GLN A 33 -13.51 22.82 -33.89
C GLN A 33 -12.07 22.48 -34.25
N GLN A 34 -11.38 23.41 -34.91
CA GLN A 34 -9.94 23.28 -35.26
C GLN A 34 -9.08 23.11 -34.01
N ALA A 35 -9.35 23.88 -32.92
CA ALA A 35 -8.64 23.78 -31.68
C ALA A 35 -8.89 22.43 -30.97
N ALA A 36 -10.13 21.90 -31.01
CA ALA A 36 -10.46 20.57 -30.47
C ALA A 36 -9.75 19.45 -31.24
N VAL A 37 -9.77 19.48 -32.57
CA VAL A 37 -9.06 18.51 -33.42
C VAL A 37 -7.55 18.59 -33.18
N HIS A 38 -6.98 19.79 -33.10
CA HIS A 38 -5.56 20.01 -32.82
C HIS A 38 -5.17 19.44 -31.43
N SER A 39 -6.01 19.66 -30.42
CA SER A 39 -5.80 19.10 -29.07
C SER A 39 -5.83 17.58 -29.08
N LEU A 40 -6.80 16.97 -29.75
CA LEU A 40 -6.90 15.51 -29.88
C LEU A 40 -5.66 14.93 -30.56
N GLN A 41 -5.24 15.48 -31.72
CA GLN A 41 -4.04 15.01 -32.43
C GLN A 41 -2.78 15.03 -31.54
N ALA A 42 -2.68 16.02 -30.65
CA ALA A 42 -1.54 16.17 -29.76
C ALA A 42 -1.60 15.30 -28.50
N ASN A 43 -2.80 14.89 -28.04
CA ASN A 43 -2.99 14.30 -26.71
C ASN A 43 -3.62 12.89 -26.71
N VAL A 44 -4.27 12.43 -27.81
CA VAL A 44 -4.92 11.10 -27.85
C VAL A 44 -3.92 9.99 -27.47
N TRP A 45 -2.74 10.03 -28.07
CA TRP A 45 -1.73 8.99 -27.85
C TRP A 45 -1.17 9.00 -26.41
N PRO A 46 -0.71 10.13 -25.85
CA PRO A 46 -0.34 10.21 -24.45
C PRO A 46 -1.46 9.74 -23.51
N VAL A 47 -2.69 10.24 -23.66
CA VAL A 47 -3.83 9.87 -22.79
C VAL A 47 -4.20 8.39 -22.91
N LEU A 48 -4.08 7.78 -24.09
CA LEU A 48 -4.23 6.32 -24.23
C LEU A 48 -3.17 5.58 -23.44
N LEU A 49 -1.90 5.99 -23.58
CA LEU A 49 -0.80 5.34 -22.87
C LEU A 49 -0.95 5.43 -21.37
N THR A 50 -1.33 6.60 -20.84
CA THR A 50 -1.53 6.79 -19.41
C THR A 50 -2.71 5.97 -18.91
N SER A 51 -3.81 5.86 -19.68
CA SER A 51 -4.93 4.99 -19.34
C SER A 51 -4.55 3.51 -19.29
N VAL A 52 -3.74 3.06 -20.27
CA VAL A 52 -3.26 1.67 -20.31
C VAL A 52 -2.30 1.39 -19.15
N THR A 53 -1.35 2.29 -18.88
CA THR A 53 -0.41 2.10 -17.76
C THR A 53 -1.11 2.14 -16.42
N THR A 54 -2.10 3.01 -16.24
CA THR A 54 -2.96 3.03 -15.04
C THR A 54 -3.73 1.72 -14.91
N ALA A 55 -4.35 1.24 -15.99
CA ALA A 55 -5.05 -0.04 -15.97
C ALA A 55 -4.12 -1.20 -15.59
N ILE A 56 -2.91 -1.28 -16.15
CA ILE A 56 -1.91 -2.29 -15.80
C ILE A 56 -1.52 -2.18 -14.32
N GLY A 57 -1.26 -0.96 -13.83
CA GLY A 57 -0.93 -0.71 -12.43
C GLY A 57 -2.02 -1.22 -11.47
N PHE A 58 -3.28 -0.92 -11.76
CA PHE A 58 -4.39 -1.38 -10.91
C PHE A 58 -4.73 -2.86 -11.09
N LEU A 59 -4.54 -3.44 -12.27
CA LEU A 59 -4.69 -4.89 -12.46
C LEU A 59 -3.68 -5.70 -11.66
N SER A 60 -2.55 -5.13 -11.25
CA SER A 60 -1.60 -5.78 -10.35
C SER A 60 -2.20 -6.13 -8.99
N LEU A 61 -3.27 -5.46 -8.56
CA LEU A 61 -4.00 -5.80 -7.34
C LEU A 61 -4.71 -7.16 -7.39
N ASN A 62 -4.83 -7.79 -8.57
CA ASN A 62 -5.33 -9.16 -8.67
C ASN A 62 -4.34 -10.22 -8.14
N PHE A 63 -3.10 -9.84 -7.86
CA PHE A 63 -2.15 -10.69 -7.13
C PHE A 63 -2.41 -10.73 -5.62
N ALA A 64 -3.24 -9.83 -5.07
CA ALA A 64 -3.70 -9.90 -3.70
C ALA A 64 -4.70 -11.04 -3.52
N GLU A 65 -4.68 -11.72 -2.38
CA GLU A 65 -5.66 -12.76 -2.05
C GLU A 65 -7.00 -12.18 -1.60
N MET A 66 -7.01 -11.00 -0.99
CA MET A 66 -8.23 -10.36 -0.48
C MET A 66 -9.10 -9.80 -1.62
N PRO A 67 -10.37 -10.27 -1.76
CA PRO A 67 -11.28 -9.87 -2.83
C PRO A 67 -11.51 -8.35 -2.96
N PRO A 68 -11.57 -7.55 -1.89
CA PRO A 68 -11.75 -6.10 -2.01
C PRO A 68 -10.69 -5.40 -2.86
N PHE A 69 -9.43 -5.86 -2.82
CA PHE A 69 -8.35 -5.28 -3.61
C PHE A 69 -8.44 -5.69 -5.07
N GLN A 70 -8.78 -6.94 -5.36
CA GLN A 70 -9.03 -7.44 -6.72
C GLN A 70 -10.17 -6.67 -7.38
N VAL A 71 -11.30 -6.52 -6.66
CA VAL A 71 -12.46 -5.74 -7.13
C VAL A 71 -12.07 -4.29 -7.40
N MET A 72 -11.32 -3.66 -6.49
CA MET A 72 -10.85 -2.28 -6.67
C MET A 72 -9.94 -2.17 -7.90
N GLY A 73 -9.00 -3.09 -8.08
CA GLY A 73 -8.10 -3.14 -9.23
C GLY A 73 -8.86 -3.22 -10.55
N ASN A 74 -9.78 -4.14 -10.65
CA ASN A 74 -10.60 -4.36 -11.85
C ASN A 74 -11.53 -3.16 -12.14
N MET A 75 -12.16 -2.59 -11.12
CA MET A 75 -13.02 -1.41 -11.28
C MET A 75 -12.23 -0.20 -11.79
N VAL A 76 -11.05 0.06 -11.22
CA VAL A 76 -10.22 1.20 -11.64
C VAL A 76 -9.64 0.98 -13.02
N ALA A 77 -9.19 -0.23 -13.36
CA ALA A 77 -8.67 -0.55 -14.68
C ALA A 77 -9.74 -0.34 -15.77
N PHE A 78 -10.94 -0.87 -15.57
CA PHE A 78 -12.07 -0.63 -16.47
C PHE A 78 -12.44 0.85 -16.54
N GLY A 79 -12.52 1.53 -15.40
CA GLY A 79 -12.88 2.93 -15.30
C GLY A 79 -11.86 3.86 -15.97
N ALA A 80 -10.55 3.56 -15.90
CA ALA A 80 -9.50 4.30 -16.58
C ALA A 80 -9.64 4.22 -18.11
N MET A 81 -9.96 3.03 -18.63
CA MET A 81 -10.23 2.86 -20.08
C MET A 81 -11.53 3.56 -20.50
N ALA A 82 -12.57 3.54 -19.69
CA ALA A 82 -13.80 4.29 -19.94
C ALA A 82 -13.54 5.82 -19.91
N ALA A 83 -12.75 6.30 -18.94
CA ALA A 83 -12.34 7.69 -18.83
C ALA A 83 -11.57 8.14 -20.09
N PHE A 84 -10.69 7.30 -20.64
CA PHE A 84 -10.05 7.57 -21.94
C PHE A 84 -11.10 7.78 -23.03
N VAL A 85 -12.02 6.83 -23.20
CA VAL A 85 -13.04 6.92 -24.27
C VAL A 85 -13.85 8.22 -24.16
N PHE A 86 -14.33 8.55 -22.93
CA PHE A 86 -15.10 9.79 -22.73
C PHE A 86 -14.25 11.05 -22.93
N SER A 87 -12.98 11.01 -22.53
CA SER A 87 -12.07 12.15 -22.69
C SER A 87 -11.74 12.45 -24.16
N VAL A 88 -11.68 11.44 -25.03
CA VAL A 88 -11.38 11.67 -26.47
C VAL A 88 -12.62 11.81 -27.35
N THR A 89 -13.82 11.47 -26.86
CA THR A 89 -15.07 11.59 -27.61
C THR A 89 -15.96 12.69 -27.07
N LEU A 90 -16.48 12.51 -25.84
CA LEU A 90 -17.48 13.39 -25.27
C LEU A 90 -16.92 14.77 -24.90
N LEU A 91 -15.74 14.80 -24.24
CA LEU A 91 -15.16 16.06 -23.80
C LEU A 91 -14.82 17.02 -24.96
N PRO A 92 -14.13 16.61 -26.05
CA PRO A 92 -13.88 17.50 -27.18
C PRO A 92 -15.17 17.98 -27.86
N ALA A 93 -16.17 17.11 -28.02
CA ALA A 93 -17.47 17.50 -28.56
C ALA A 93 -18.13 18.58 -27.69
N PHE A 94 -18.12 18.41 -26.38
CA PHE A 94 -18.64 19.39 -25.43
C PHE A 94 -17.89 20.73 -25.51
N LEU A 95 -16.56 20.71 -25.64
CA LEU A 95 -15.71 21.91 -25.76
C LEU A 95 -15.95 22.71 -27.05
N THR A 96 -16.48 22.11 -28.11
CA THR A 96 -16.87 22.86 -29.33
C THR A 96 -18.13 23.71 -29.10
N ILE A 97 -19.00 23.31 -28.18
CA ILE A 97 -20.31 23.98 -27.88
C ILE A 97 -20.10 25.07 -26.81
N VAL A 98 -19.34 24.77 -25.75
CA VAL A 98 -19.17 25.68 -24.60
C VAL A 98 -18.25 26.84 -24.99
N PRO A 99 -18.64 28.10 -24.67
CA PRO A 99 -17.79 29.26 -24.93
C PRO A 99 -16.55 29.24 -24.04
N MET A 100 -15.37 29.05 -24.62
CA MET A 100 -14.09 29.10 -23.94
C MET A 100 -13.33 30.41 -24.25
N ARG A 101 -12.71 31.01 -23.23
CA ARG A 101 -11.80 32.14 -23.40
C ARG A 101 -10.39 31.61 -23.60
N SER A 102 -9.65 32.19 -24.56
CA SER A 102 -8.29 31.77 -24.88
C SER A 102 -7.25 32.06 -23.77
N GLY A 103 -7.57 32.95 -22.84
CA GLY A 103 -6.65 33.43 -21.82
C GLY A 103 -5.48 34.25 -22.39
N PRO A 104 -4.75 35.03 -21.58
CA PRO A 104 -3.61 35.82 -22.07
C PRO A 104 -2.46 34.92 -22.52
N ALA A 105 -1.81 35.30 -23.63
CA ALA A 105 -0.68 34.56 -24.18
C ALA A 105 0.52 34.50 -23.20
N HIS A 106 0.71 35.58 -22.43
CA HIS A 106 1.75 35.69 -21.40
C HIS A 106 1.11 35.62 -20.01
N SER A 107 0.62 34.44 -19.63
CA SER A 107 0.14 34.22 -18.27
C SER A 107 1.33 34.18 -17.28
N ARG A 108 1.09 34.61 -16.02
CA ARG A 108 2.10 34.51 -14.95
C ARG A 108 2.65 33.06 -14.82
N GLU A 109 1.81 32.10 -15.08
CA GLU A 109 2.14 30.68 -15.05
C GLU A 109 3.13 30.30 -16.15
N ALA A 110 2.93 30.78 -17.40
CA ALA A 110 3.86 30.52 -18.50
C ALA A 110 5.26 31.08 -18.21
N VAL A 111 5.32 32.27 -17.62
CA VAL A 111 6.59 32.91 -17.17
C VAL A 111 7.24 32.09 -16.05
N PHE A 112 6.45 31.54 -15.12
CA PHE A 112 6.97 30.70 -14.05
C PHE A 112 7.61 29.42 -14.60
N PHE A 113 6.93 28.68 -15.47
CA PHE A 113 7.46 27.43 -16.03
C PHE A 113 8.67 27.68 -16.96
N ASP A 114 8.71 28.79 -17.65
CA ASP A 114 9.89 29.17 -18.42
C ASP A 114 11.10 29.49 -17.53
N ARG A 115 10.88 30.21 -16.40
CA ARG A 115 11.93 30.45 -15.40
C ARG A 115 12.40 29.15 -14.75
N LEU A 116 11.46 28.25 -14.40
CA LEU A 116 11.78 26.94 -13.84
C LEU A 116 12.62 26.11 -14.82
N ALA A 117 12.23 26.05 -16.09
CA ALA A 117 13.01 25.37 -17.14
C ALA A 117 14.44 25.91 -17.24
N ARG A 118 14.59 27.24 -17.29
CA ARG A 118 15.93 27.88 -17.31
C ARG A 118 16.76 27.57 -16.06
N PHE A 119 16.14 27.57 -14.88
CA PHE A 119 16.80 27.16 -13.63
C PHE A 119 17.30 25.73 -13.73
N VAL A 120 16.44 24.79 -14.09
CA VAL A 120 16.76 23.36 -14.20
C VAL A 120 17.87 23.11 -15.23
N ILE A 121 17.81 23.77 -16.40
CA ILE A 121 18.82 23.67 -17.44
C ILE A 121 20.16 24.23 -16.95
N SER A 122 20.15 25.39 -16.28
CA SER A 122 21.37 26.05 -15.80
C SER A 122 22.09 25.26 -14.71
N TYR A 123 21.34 24.64 -13.79
CA TYR A 123 21.86 23.90 -12.64
C TYR A 123 21.79 22.37 -12.80
N ARG A 124 21.61 21.87 -14.03
CA ARG A 124 21.36 20.45 -14.34
C ARG A 124 22.25 19.45 -13.60
N THR A 125 23.57 19.70 -13.54
CA THR A 125 24.52 18.78 -12.93
C THR A 125 24.39 18.79 -11.39
N ALA A 126 24.23 19.96 -10.79
CA ALA A 126 24.02 20.09 -9.36
C ALA A 126 22.69 19.44 -8.95
N LEU A 127 21.60 19.71 -9.69
CA LEU A 127 20.28 19.11 -9.43
C LEU A 127 20.31 17.59 -9.57
N LEU A 128 20.95 17.05 -10.61
CA LEU A 128 21.04 15.61 -10.82
C LEU A 128 21.62 14.91 -9.58
N TRP A 129 22.76 15.39 -9.08
CA TRP A 129 23.45 14.75 -7.96
C TRP A 129 22.81 15.07 -6.60
N SER A 130 22.34 16.28 -6.37
CA SER A 130 21.69 16.64 -5.11
C SER A 130 20.35 15.92 -4.94
N VAL A 131 19.53 15.86 -6.00
CA VAL A 131 18.25 15.13 -5.95
C VAL A 131 18.52 13.62 -5.82
N ALA A 132 19.50 13.06 -6.54
CA ALA A 132 19.89 11.66 -6.39
C ALA A 132 20.33 11.34 -4.94
N ALA A 133 21.10 12.22 -4.30
CA ALA A 133 21.49 12.04 -2.90
C ALA A 133 20.28 12.07 -1.95
N VAL A 134 19.35 13.01 -2.16
CA VAL A 134 18.09 13.06 -1.39
C VAL A 134 17.25 11.79 -1.60
N MET A 135 17.15 11.29 -2.84
CA MET A 135 16.46 10.02 -3.14
C MET A 135 17.04 8.86 -2.32
N VAL A 136 18.37 8.71 -2.30
CA VAL A 136 19.03 7.63 -1.54
C VAL A 136 18.75 7.75 -0.05
N VAL A 137 18.85 8.96 0.52
CA VAL A 137 18.59 9.20 1.95
C VAL A 137 17.14 8.86 2.31
N LEU A 138 16.20 9.31 1.49
CA LEU A 138 14.78 9.05 1.77
C LEU A 138 14.44 7.56 1.60
N ILE A 139 14.94 6.90 0.56
CA ILE A 139 14.71 5.45 0.36
C ILE A 139 15.29 4.62 1.49
N ALA A 140 16.40 5.03 2.10
CA ALA A 140 17.00 4.33 3.23
C ALA A 140 16.03 4.19 4.43
N GLY A 141 15.04 5.07 4.56
CA GLY A 141 14.00 4.97 5.58
C GLY A 141 13.11 3.72 5.48
N ILE A 142 13.06 3.08 4.31
CA ILE A 142 12.32 1.81 4.14
C ILE A 142 12.84 0.72 5.09
N SER A 143 14.14 0.75 5.45
CA SER A 143 14.74 -0.21 6.38
C SER A 143 14.20 -0.11 7.82
N ARG A 144 13.44 0.92 8.13
CA ARG A 144 12.80 1.12 9.45
C ARG A 144 11.33 0.68 9.48
N ILE A 145 10.82 0.20 8.36
CA ILE A 145 9.41 -0.19 8.25
C ILE A 145 9.23 -1.58 8.83
N GLU A 146 8.31 -1.68 9.78
CA GLU A 146 7.81 -2.93 10.33
C GLU A 146 6.38 -3.19 9.83
N LEU A 147 6.07 -4.46 9.54
CA LEU A 147 4.74 -4.85 9.11
C LEU A 147 3.86 -4.98 10.36
N HIS A 148 2.99 -4.01 10.54
CA HIS A 148 2.03 -3.98 11.64
C HIS A 148 0.64 -3.73 11.09
N GLU A 149 -0.26 -4.69 11.30
CA GLU A 149 -1.69 -4.50 11.05
C GLU A 149 -2.44 -5.08 12.23
N ASN A 150 -3.13 -4.21 12.94
CA ASN A 150 -4.02 -4.60 14.02
C ASN A 150 -5.44 -4.16 13.66
N TRP A 151 -6.33 -5.12 13.50
CA TRP A 151 -7.72 -4.84 13.15
C TRP A 151 -8.45 -4.04 14.25
N LEU A 152 -7.98 -4.10 15.49
CA LEU A 152 -8.50 -3.29 16.60
C LEU A 152 -8.15 -1.81 16.44
N GLU A 153 -7.06 -1.52 15.73
CA GLU A 153 -6.54 -0.18 15.46
C GLU A 153 -7.01 0.41 14.12
N LEU A 154 -7.98 -0.22 13.47
CA LEU A 154 -8.57 0.31 12.23
C LEU A 154 -9.25 1.66 12.40
N LEU A 155 -9.79 1.93 13.61
CA LEU A 155 -10.40 3.19 13.98
C LEU A 155 -9.41 4.05 14.76
N ASP A 156 -9.45 5.35 14.58
CA ASP A 156 -8.63 6.27 15.37
C ASP A 156 -9.15 6.42 16.81
N GLU A 157 -8.36 7.02 17.68
CA GLU A 157 -8.65 7.18 19.11
C GLU A 157 -9.88 8.05 19.43
N SER A 158 -10.48 8.72 18.43
CA SER A 158 -11.72 9.48 18.62
C SER A 158 -12.93 8.56 18.86
N TYR A 159 -12.85 7.30 18.42
CA TYR A 159 -13.92 6.32 18.60
C TYR A 159 -13.87 5.66 19.98
N GLU A 160 -15.04 5.53 20.61
CA GLU A 160 -15.17 4.89 21.91
C GLU A 160 -14.72 3.42 21.89
N PHE A 161 -15.04 2.71 20.83
CA PHE A 161 -14.60 1.33 20.63
C PHE A 161 -13.08 1.20 20.74
N ARG A 162 -12.30 2.07 20.05
CA ARG A 162 -10.85 2.05 20.09
C ARG A 162 -10.33 2.29 21.52
N ARG A 163 -10.79 3.34 22.19
CA ARG A 163 -10.36 3.66 23.56
C ARG A 163 -10.70 2.55 24.57
N SER A 164 -11.87 1.94 24.41
CA SER A 164 -12.29 0.83 25.28
C SER A 164 -11.42 -0.41 25.06
N THR A 165 -11.07 -0.71 23.82
CA THR A 165 -10.21 -1.84 23.48
C THR A 165 -8.77 -1.62 23.97
N ASP A 166 -8.22 -0.42 23.79
CA ASP A 166 -6.90 -0.05 24.31
C ASP A 166 -6.86 -0.19 25.84
N PHE A 167 -7.89 0.32 26.52
CA PHE A 167 -8.00 0.20 27.99
C PHE A 167 -8.00 -1.27 28.45
N VAL A 168 -8.74 -2.15 27.75
CA VAL A 168 -8.77 -3.59 28.09
C VAL A 168 -7.40 -4.23 27.83
N SER A 169 -6.76 -3.90 26.70
CA SER A 169 -5.46 -4.47 26.35
C SER A 169 -4.35 -4.05 27.32
N GLU A 170 -4.41 -2.82 27.85
CA GLU A 170 -3.40 -2.28 28.77
C GLU A 170 -3.61 -2.72 30.22
N ASN A 171 -4.86 -2.90 30.67
CA ASN A 171 -5.18 -3.07 32.09
C ASN A 171 -5.61 -4.49 32.46
N PHE A 172 -5.91 -5.35 31.46
CA PHE A 172 -6.32 -6.72 31.70
C PHE A 172 -5.42 -7.71 30.95
N THR A 173 -6.02 -8.67 30.27
CA THR A 173 -5.32 -9.58 29.36
C THR A 173 -5.41 -9.05 27.93
N GLY A 174 -4.54 -9.51 27.03
CA GLY A 174 -4.64 -9.18 25.61
C GLY A 174 -6.02 -9.51 25.02
N VAL A 175 -6.45 -8.74 24.02
CA VAL A 175 -7.76 -8.91 23.35
C VAL A 175 -7.65 -9.93 22.21
N GLU A 176 -6.43 -10.17 21.72
CA GLU A 176 -6.16 -11.11 20.63
C GLU A 176 -5.89 -12.50 21.18
N THR A 177 -6.42 -13.52 20.51
CA THR A 177 -6.27 -14.92 20.93
C THR A 177 -5.87 -15.83 19.79
N TYR A 178 -5.11 -16.85 20.12
CA TYR A 178 -4.94 -18.07 19.34
C TYR A 178 -5.69 -19.20 20.02
N GLU A 179 -6.51 -19.90 19.25
CA GLU A 179 -7.31 -21.01 19.71
C GLU A 179 -6.78 -22.33 19.11
N TYR A 180 -6.57 -23.31 19.98
CA TYR A 180 -6.08 -24.62 19.58
C TYR A 180 -7.12 -25.68 19.94
N SER A 181 -7.49 -26.54 18.98
CA SER A 181 -8.32 -27.72 19.24
C SER A 181 -7.40 -28.92 19.43
N LEU A 182 -7.20 -29.32 20.68
CA LEU A 182 -6.35 -30.46 21.04
C LEU A 182 -7.21 -31.72 21.14
N ASN A 183 -6.90 -32.74 20.34
CA ASN A 183 -7.68 -33.97 20.23
C ASN A 183 -6.92 -35.16 20.86
N SER A 184 -7.57 -35.86 21.77
CA SER A 184 -7.02 -37.03 22.42
C SER A 184 -7.03 -38.31 21.57
N GLY A 185 -7.65 -38.26 20.38
CA GLY A 185 -7.77 -39.41 19.47
C GLY A 185 -8.87 -40.42 19.80
N ARG A 186 -9.57 -40.29 20.94
CA ARG A 186 -10.67 -41.17 21.33
C ARG A 186 -11.78 -40.46 22.10
N GLU A 187 -12.99 -41.03 22.07
CA GLU A 187 -14.12 -40.57 22.88
C GLU A 187 -13.79 -40.68 24.36
N GLY A 188 -14.15 -39.67 25.15
CA GLY A 188 -13.86 -39.59 26.59
C GLY A 188 -12.40 -39.31 26.95
N GLY A 189 -11.48 -39.21 25.96
CA GLY A 189 -10.05 -39.13 26.22
C GLY A 189 -9.55 -37.80 26.78
N VAL A 190 -10.38 -36.77 26.90
CA VAL A 190 -10.03 -35.49 27.53
C VAL A 190 -9.56 -35.61 28.96
N THR A 191 -9.94 -36.69 29.66
CA THR A 191 -9.54 -36.99 31.05
C THR A 191 -8.38 -37.97 31.13
N ASP A 192 -7.79 -38.41 29.99
CA ASP A 192 -6.59 -39.23 30.02
C ASP A 192 -5.42 -38.48 30.63
N VAL A 193 -4.73 -39.11 31.57
CA VAL A 193 -3.60 -38.50 32.25
C VAL A 193 -2.48 -38.14 31.27
N ASP A 194 -2.12 -39.01 30.33
CA ASP A 194 -1.10 -38.74 29.32
C ASP A 194 -1.49 -37.58 28.43
N PHE A 195 -2.76 -37.50 28.00
CA PHE A 195 -3.27 -36.38 27.22
C PHE A 195 -3.22 -35.07 28.03
N LEU A 196 -3.65 -35.09 29.30
CA LEU A 196 -3.62 -33.93 30.17
C LEU A 196 -2.20 -33.43 30.43
N HIS A 197 -1.20 -34.31 30.51
CA HIS A 197 0.20 -33.94 30.62
C HIS A 197 0.71 -33.25 29.35
N HIS A 198 0.34 -33.72 28.18
CA HIS A 198 0.71 -33.05 26.90
C HIS A 198 0.03 -31.68 26.80
N VAL A 199 -1.24 -31.54 27.18
CA VAL A 199 -1.94 -30.25 27.22
C VAL A 199 -1.28 -29.29 28.21
N ASP A 200 -0.86 -29.79 29.38
CA ASP A 200 -0.15 -28.98 30.36
C ASP A 200 1.22 -28.53 29.88
N ALA A 201 1.99 -29.44 29.27
CA ALA A 201 3.28 -29.12 28.69
C ALA A 201 3.14 -28.02 27.60
N PHE A 202 2.12 -28.11 26.75
CA PHE A 202 1.82 -27.07 25.76
C PHE A 202 1.47 -25.73 26.43
N ALA A 203 0.63 -25.76 27.49
CA ALA A 203 0.24 -24.55 28.20
C ALA A 203 1.46 -23.87 28.87
N GLU A 204 2.32 -24.64 29.53
CA GLU A 204 3.54 -24.13 30.18
C GLU A 204 4.54 -23.58 29.16
N TRP A 205 4.76 -24.29 28.03
CA TRP A 205 5.59 -23.79 26.95
C TRP A 205 5.05 -22.46 26.38
N SER A 206 3.73 -22.39 26.15
CA SER A 206 3.08 -21.19 25.66
C SER A 206 3.22 -20.01 26.63
N ARG A 207 3.07 -20.23 27.94
CA ARG A 207 3.27 -19.20 28.98
C ARG A 207 4.69 -18.66 29.02
N ALA A 208 5.66 -19.48 28.64
CA ALA A 208 7.07 -19.08 28.61
C ALA A 208 7.39 -18.18 27.40
N GLN A 209 6.49 -18.04 26.40
CA GLN A 209 6.73 -17.17 25.25
C GLN A 209 6.53 -15.70 25.62
N PRO A 210 7.43 -14.79 25.19
CA PRO A 210 7.37 -13.36 25.53
C PRO A 210 6.12 -12.66 24.99
N GLU A 211 5.55 -13.18 23.90
CA GLU A 211 4.37 -12.66 23.20
C GLU A 211 3.05 -12.98 23.92
N VAL A 212 3.07 -13.96 24.81
CA VAL A 212 1.87 -14.48 25.47
C VAL A 212 1.59 -13.70 26.75
N ALA A 213 0.33 -13.28 26.90
CA ALA A 213 -0.17 -12.62 28.10
C ALA A 213 -0.75 -13.63 29.09
N HIS A 214 -1.52 -14.60 28.60
CA HIS A 214 -2.17 -15.63 29.42
C HIS A 214 -2.49 -16.86 28.60
N VAL A 215 -2.56 -18.02 29.24
CA VAL A 215 -3.03 -19.28 28.65
C VAL A 215 -4.13 -19.86 29.49
N PHE A 216 -5.20 -20.29 28.88
CA PHE A 216 -6.29 -21.01 29.49
C PHE A 216 -6.42 -22.40 28.87
N ALA A 217 -6.25 -23.42 29.67
CA ALA A 217 -6.32 -24.84 29.26
C ALA A 217 -7.05 -25.68 30.29
N ILE A 218 -7.57 -26.84 29.87
CA ILE A 218 -8.26 -27.77 30.78
C ILE A 218 -7.32 -28.30 31.87
N SER A 219 -6.01 -28.40 31.59
CA SER A 219 -5.01 -28.82 32.58
C SER A 219 -5.02 -27.91 33.81
N ASP A 220 -5.24 -26.59 33.66
CA ASP A 220 -5.32 -25.65 34.79
C ASP A 220 -6.53 -25.95 35.68
N ILE A 221 -7.66 -26.30 35.08
CA ILE A 221 -8.87 -26.69 35.82
C ILE A 221 -8.59 -27.98 36.63
N MET A 222 -7.95 -28.96 35.97
CA MET A 222 -7.62 -30.24 36.63
C MET A 222 -6.65 -30.05 37.78
N LYS A 223 -5.58 -29.28 37.58
CA LYS A 223 -4.61 -28.94 38.67
C LYS A 223 -5.32 -28.22 39.84
N ARG A 224 -6.21 -27.28 39.53
CA ARG A 224 -6.94 -26.52 40.53
C ARG A 224 -7.91 -27.40 41.31
N LEU A 225 -8.64 -28.30 40.64
CA LEU A 225 -9.56 -29.25 41.30
C LEU A 225 -8.80 -30.22 42.19
N ASN A 226 -7.67 -30.75 41.73
CA ASN A 226 -6.82 -31.64 42.52
C ASN A 226 -6.36 -30.95 43.82
N MET A 227 -5.83 -29.71 43.70
CA MET A 227 -5.45 -28.93 44.87
C MET A 227 -6.60 -28.67 45.83
N ASN A 228 -7.76 -28.21 45.35
CA ASN A 228 -8.91 -27.86 46.18
C ASN A 228 -9.47 -29.09 46.94
N LEU A 229 -9.49 -30.24 46.28
CA LEU A 229 -9.99 -31.48 46.89
C LEU A 229 -9.00 -32.09 47.90
N HIS A 230 -7.75 -31.62 47.91
CA HIS A 230 -6.74 -31.93 48.92
C HIS A 230 -6.57 -30.82 49.97
N GLY A 231 -7.62 -30.02 50.20
CA GLY A 231 -7.64 -29.02 51.28
C GLY A 231 -6.84 -27.74 50.93
N ASP A 232 -6.77 -27.40 49.68
CA ASP A 232 -6.02 -26.25 49.14
C ASP A 232 -4.50 -26.34 49.36
N ASP A 233 -3.97 -27.57 49.46
CA ASP A 233 -2.54 -27.81 49.58
C ASP A 233 -1.86 -27.55 48.23
N PRO A 234 -0.90 -26.59 48.14
CA PRO A 234 -0.19 -26.25 46.91
C PRO A 234 0.59 -27.42 46.27
N ASP A 235 1.02 -28.40 47.06
CA ASP A 235 1.73 -29.57 46.57
C ASP A 235 0.88 -30.42 45.62
N TYR A 236 -0.45 -30.30 45.71
CA TYR A 236 -1.42 -30.97 44.86
C TYR A 236 -1.85 -30.10 43.62
N TYR A 237 -1.18 -28.99 43.36
CA TYR A 237 -1.41 -28.24 42.08
C TYR A 237 -0.70 -28.94 40.92
N VAL A 238 -1.08 -30.18 40.66
CA VAL A 238 -0.55 -31.08 39.63
C VAL A 238 -1.68 -31.82 38.92
N ILE A 239 -1.43 -32.38 37.77
CA ILE A 239 -2.38 -33.28 37.08
C ILE A 239 -2.62 -34.48 37.95
N PRO A 240 -3.88 -34.98 38.14
CA PRO A 240 -4.17 -36.23 38.84
C PRO A 240 -3.44 -37.44 38.24
N ASP A 241 -2.98 -38.36 39.06
CA ASP A 241 -2.22 -39.54 38.59
C ASP A 241 -3.09 -40.61 37.94
N ASP A 242 -4.44 -40.52 38.05
CA ASP A 242 -5.39 -41.50 37.54
C ASP A 242 -6.46 -40.86 36.66
N SER A 243 -6.71 -41.45 35.49
CA SER A 243 -7.71 -40.97 34.52
C SER A 243 -9.15 -41.08 35.03
N ASP A 244 -9.46 -42.09 35.85
CA ASP A 244 -10.78 -42.22 36.46
C ASP A 244 -11.01 -41.14 37.53
N LEU A 245 -9.96 -40.77 38.25
CA LEU A 245 -10.02 -39.66 39.22
C LEU A 245 -10.17 -38.33 38.48
N ALA A 246 -9.44 -38.11 37.38
CA ALA A 246 -9.60 -36.92 36.52
C ALA A 246 -11.02 -36.81 35.95
N ALA A 247 -11.62 -37.93 35.53
CA ALA A 247 -13.01 -37.97 35.06
C ALA A 247 -14.02 -37.61 36.16
N GLN A 248 -13.80 -38.08 37.38
CA GLN A 248 -14.63 -37.74 38.56
C GLN A 248 -14.49 -36.24 38.89
N TYR A 249 -13.30 -35.68 38.85
CA TYR A 249 -13.09 -34.25 39.08
C TYR A 249 -13.79 -33.39 38.04
N LEU A 250 -13.70 -33.76 36.75
CA LEU A 250 -14.39 -33.08 35.69
C LEU A 250 -15.92 -33.09 35.87
N LEU A 251 -16.47 -34.25 36.22
CA LEU A 251 -17.91 -34.42 36.52
C LEU A 251 -18.34 -33.55 37.69
N LEU A 252 -17.57 -33.56 38.79
CA LEU A 252 -17.85 -32.74 39.97
C LEU A 252 -17.82 -31.24 39.60
N TYR A 253 -16.86 -30.83 38.81
CA TYR A 253 -16.77 -29.45 38.31
C TYR A 253 -17.97 -29.07 37.46
N GLU A 254 -18.38 -29.93 36.52
CA GLU A 254 -19.55 -29.72 35.66
C GLU A 254 -20.83 -29.53 36.48
N PHE A 255 -21.04 -30.36 37.53
CA PHE A 255 -22.17 -30.21 38.45
C PHE A 255 -22.08 -28.95 39.32
N SER A 256 -20.91 -28.41 39.56
CA SER A 256 -20.72 -27.20 40.37
C SER A 256 -20.95 -25.91 39.58
N LEU A 257 -21.01 -25.98 38.25
CA LEU A 257 -21.19 -24.82 37.42
C LEU A 257 -22.63 -24.28 37.51
N PRO A 258 -22.81 -22.94 37.49
CA PRO A 258 -24.14 -22.33 37.47
C PRO A 258 -24.91 -22.73 36.20
N VAL A 259 -26.23 -22.76 36.30
CA VAL A 259 -27.12 -23.07 35.17
C VAL A 259 -26.81 -22.10 33.99
N GLY A 260 -26.58 -22.68 32.82
CA GLY A 260 -26.22 -21.94 31.61
C GLY A 260 -24.69 -21.68 31.44
N ARG A 261 -23.86 -22.15 32.36
CA ARG A 261 -22.41 -22.24 32.22
C ARG A 261 -21.99 -23.69 32.18
N ASP A 262 -21.98 -24.25 30.99
CA ASP A 262 -21.50 -25.60 30.72
C ASP A 262 -20.07 -25.61 30.17
N LEU A 263 -19.52 -26.81 29.98
CA LEU A 263 -18.18 -26.98 29.42
C LEU A 263 -18.14 -27.01 27.88
N ASN A 264 -19.26 -26.75 27.18
CA ASN A 264 -19.34 -26.82 25.72
C ASN A 264 -18.41 -25.83 25.02
N ASN A 265 -17.98 -24.78 25.73
CA ASN A 265 -16.97 -23.85 25.21
C ASN A 265 -15.54 -24.41 25.26
N LEU A 266 -15.29 -25.41 26.11
CA LEU A 266 -13.96 -25.91 26.43
C LEU A 266 -13.74 -27.33 25.92
N ILE A 267 -14.78 -28.17 25.95
CA ILE A 267 -14.73 -29.58 25.59
C ILE A 267 -15.85 -29.87 24.60
N ASN A 268 -15.58 -30.70 23.60
CA ASN A 268 -16.60 -31.14 22.63
C ASN A 268 -17.56 -32.15 23.29
N VAL A 269 -18.69 -32.40 22.61
CA VAL A 269 -19.75 -33.30 23.12
C VAL A 269 -19.26 -34.74 23.37
N GLU A 270 -18.35 -35.21 22.51
CA GLU A 270 -17.75 -36.55 22.59
C GLU A 270 -16.66 -36.66 23.68
N ARG A 271 -16.31 -35.52 24.31
CA ARG A 271 -15.19 -35.44 25.28
C ARG A 271 -13.88 -36.00 24.70
N SER A 272 -13.70 -35.86 23.40
CA SER A 272 -12.50 -36.25 22.69
C SER A 272 -11.51 -35.13 22.46
N SER A 273 -11.97 -33.87 22.51
CA SER A 273 -11.15 -32.70 22.23
C SER A 273 -11.39 -31.59 23.24
N THR A 274 -10.34 -30.84 23.51
CA THR A 274 -10.41 -29.62 24.36
C THR A 274 -9.89 -28.43 23.60
N ARG A 275 -10.36 -27.23 23.95
CA ARG A 275 -9.87 -25.96 23.46
C ARG A 275 -8.84 -25.39 24.42
N ALA A 276 -7.66 -25.07 23.89
CA ALA A 276 -6.67 -24.23 24.56
C ALA A 276 -6.69 -22.83 23.98
N THR A 277 -6.81 -21.81 24.82
CA THR A 277 -6.83 -20.40 24.42
C THR A 277 -5.54 -19.73 24.87
N VAL A 278 -4.77 -19.23 23.92
CA VAL A 278 -3.55 -18.47 24.17
C VAL A 278 -3.84 -16.99 23.89
N MET A 279 -3.86 -16.19 24.94
CA MET A 279 -4.09 -14.74 24.87
C MET A 279 -2.77 -14.03 24.59
N LEU A 280 -2.77 -13.18 23.56
CA LEU A 280 -1.58 -12.48 23.07
C LEU A 280 -1.51 -11.07 23.63
N LYS A 281 -0.30 -10.56 23.84
CA LYS A 281 -0.04 -9.13 23.98
C LYS A 281 -0.32 -8.42 22.66
N SER A 282 -0.20 -7.09 22.63
CA SER A 282 -0.20 -6.36 21.35
C SER A 282 1.05 -6.76 20.57
N LEU A 283 0.87 -7.37 19.39
CA LEU A 283 1.94 -7.93 18.56
C LEU A 283 1.84 -7.41 17.13
N THR A 284 3.00 -7.27 16.49
CA THR A 284 3.09 -7.05 15.05
C THR A 284 2.63 -8.29 14.27
N THR A 285 2.28 -8.11 13.01
CA THR A 285 1.92 -9.24 12.12
C THR A 285 3.04 -10.26 12.01
N SER A 286 4.29 -9.81 11.96
CA SER A 286 5.46 -10.67 11.87
C SER A 286 5.65 -11.51 13.13
N GLU A 287 5.51 -10.93 14.32
CA GLU A 287 5.59 -11.64 15.60
C GLU A 287 4.49 -12.69 15.74
N LYS A 288 3.26 -12.37 15.28
CA LYS A 288 2.14 -13.32 15.24
C LYS A 288 2.45 -14.55 14.39
N VAL A 289 2.93 -14.34 13.18
CA VAL A 289 3.29 -15.43 12.26
C VAL A 289 4.47 -16.24 12.82
N ASP A 290 5.46 -15.59 13.41
CA ASP A 290 6.62 -16.26 14.00
C ASP A 290 6.22 -17.13 15.21
N LEU A 291 5.34 -16.62 16.08
CA LEU A 291 4.78 -17.40 17.19
C LEU A 291 4.05 -18.64 16.68
N ASP A 292 3.19 -18.51 15.65
CA ASP A 292 2.49 -19.66 15.07
C ASP A 292 3.47 -20.70 14.52
N ASN A 293 4.50 -20.26 13.78
CA ASN A 293 5.53 -21.17 13.23
C ASN A 293 6.30 -21.91 14.35
N ARG A 294 6.65 -21.23 15.45
CA ARG A 294 7.30 -21.84 16.62
C ARG A 294 6.37 -22.81 17.32
N THR A 295 5.08 -22.51 17.41
CA THR A 295 4.07 -23.41 17.99
C THR A 295 3.93 -24.69 17.15
N GLN A 296 3.88 -24.56 15.84
CA GLN A 296 3.82 -25.73 14.93
C GLN A 296 5.09 -26.60 15.04
N ALA A 297 6.25 -25.99 15.21
CA ALA A 297 7.51 -26.70 15.45
C ALA A 297 7.48 -27.45 16.78
N TRP A 298 6.99 -26.78 17.84
CA TRP A 298 6.88 -27.40 19.15
C TRP A 298 5.99 -28.65 19.16
N PHE A 299 4.80 -28.58 18.52
CA PHE A 299 3.91 -29.76 18.41
C PHE A 299 4.60 -30.92 17.72
N ARG A 300 5.28 -30.67 16.59
CA ARG A 300 5.99 -31.73 15.85
C ARG A 300 7.09 -32.41 16.66
N GLU A 301 7.76 -31.66 17.53
CA GLU A 301 8.87 -32.17 18.32
C GLU A 301 8.44 -32.83 19.63
N ASN A 302 7.40 -32.27 20.31
CA ASN A 302 7.07 -32.66 21.69
C ASN A 302 5.73 -33.40 21.81
N ALA A 303 4.79 -33.20 20.89
CA ALA A 303 3.45 -33.79 20.94
C ALA A 303 2.88 -34.00 19.52
N PRO A 304 3.50 -34.83 18.68
CA PRO A 304 3.08 -35.00 17.28
C PRO A 304 1.65 -35.55 17.15
N ASP A 305 1.18 -36.33 18.11
CA ASP A 305 -0.20 -36.86 18.13
C ASP A 305 -1.24 -35.74 18.42
N LEU A 306 -0.83 -34.61 18.95
CA LEU A 306 -1.67 -33.43 19.21
C LEU A 306 -1.45 -32.34 18.16
N GLU A 307 -0.66 -32.59 17.10
CA GLU A 307 -0.37 -31.58 16.10
C GLU A 307 -1.68 -30.96 15.56
N THR A 308 -1.81 -29.66 15.75
CA THR A 308 -2.98 -28.88 15.34
C THR A 308 -2.52 -27.49 14.89
N GLN A 309 -3.39 -26.81 14.17
CA GLN A 309 -3.13 -25.44 13.73
C GLN A 309 -3.87 -24.46 14.61
N ALA A 310 -3.24 -23.34 14.89
CA ALA A 310 -3.91 -22.22 15.52
C ALA A 310 -5.09 -21.74 14.66
N THR A 311 -6.18 -21.39 15.33
CA THR A 311 -7.38 -20.81 14.71
C THR A 311 -7.71 -19.47 15.36
N GLY A 312 -8.67 -18.76 14.79
CA GLY A 312 -9.10 -17.45 15.29
C GLY A 312 -8.74 -16.31 14.35
N VAL A 313 -9.36 -15.16 14.61
CA VAL A 313 -9.23 -13.98 13.75
C VAL A 313 -7.78 -13.49 13.67
N SER A 314 -7.05 -13.56 14.79
CA SER A 314 -5.69 -13.03 14.89
C SER A 314 -4.70 -13.80 14.02
N VAL A 315 -4.71 -15.15 14.05
CA VAL A 315 -3.79 -15.96 13.25
C VAL A 315 -4.17 -15.93 11.76
N VAL A 316 -5.46 -16.09 11.44
CA VAL A 316 -5.96 -16.02 10.06
C VAL A 316 -5.68 -14.63 9.46
N GLY A 317 -5.91 -13.58 10.26
CA GLY A 317 -5.61 -12.21 9.88
C GLY A 317 -4.13 -12.00 9.58
N ALA A 318 -3.23 -12.43 10.47
CA ALA A 318 -1.79 -12.27 10.31
C ALA A 318 -1.26 -12.94 9.03
N HIS A 319 -1.61 -14.21 8.81
CA HIS A 319 -1.21 -14.93 7.60
C HIS A 319 -1.82 -14.35 6.32
N SER A 320 -3.10 -13.92 6.37
CA SER A 320 -3.77 -13.30 5.22
C SER A 320 -3.12 -11.96 4.85
N ILE A 321 -2.77 -11.13 5.84
CA ILE A 321 -2.09 -9.85 5.65
C ILE A 321 -0.72 -10.07 5.02
N GLN A 322 0.09 -11.00 5.56
CA GLN A 322 1.40 -11.32 5.03
C GLN A 322 1.30 -11.75 3.55
N ARG A 323 0.43 -12.71 3.21
CA ARG A 323 0.25 -13.17 1.83
C ARG A 323 -0.25 -12.08 0.90
N ASN A 324 -1.13 -11.19 1.39
CA ASN A 324 -1.58 -10.05 0.59
C ASN A 324 -0.43 -9.09 0.27
N ILE A 325 0.41 -8.76 1.25
CA ILE A 325 1.57 -7.88 1.04
C ILE A 325 2.53 -8.52 0.02
N GLU A 326 2.86 -9.79 0.18
CA GLU A 326 3.71 -10.54 -0.76
C GLU A 326 3.12 -10.56 -2.18
N GLY A 327 1.83 -10.87 -2.31
CA GLY A 327 1.12 -10.85 -3.58
C GLY A 327 1.10 -9.49 -4.24
N MET A 328 0.82 -8.43 -3.49
CA MET A 328 0.84 -7.05 -4.00
C MET A 328 2.22 -6.61 -4.45
N LEU A 329 3.29 -6.98 -3.73
CA LEU A 329 4.66 -6.71 -4.14
C LEU A 329 5.00 -7.45 -5.44
N GLN A 330 4.66 -8.73 -5.56
CA GLN A 330 4.83 -9.49 -6.79
C GLN A 330 4.05 -8.87 -7.96
N GLY A 331 2.79 -8.53 -7.74
CA GLY A 331 1.95 -7.86 -8.72
C GLY A 331 2.53 -6.51 -9.17
N THR A 332 3.05 -5.73 -8.24
CA THR A 332 3.71 -4.47 -8.54
C THR A 332 4.96 -4.67 -9.40
N ILE A 333 5.80 -5.65 -9.09
CA ILE A 333 7.00 -5.97 -9.91
C ILE A 333 6.58 -6.38 -11.32
N VAL A 334 5.55 -7.21 -11.47
CA VAL A 334 5.02 -7.62 -12.78
C VAL A 334 4.47 -6.42 -13.55
N ALA A 335 3.67 -5.55 -12.92
CA ALA A 335 3.16 -4.33 -13.54
C ALA A 335 4.30 -3.40 -13.97
N MET A 336 5.32 -3.26 -13.12
CA MET A 336 6.55 -2.51 -13.42
C MET A 336 7.23 -3.04 -14.69
N ALA A 337 7.40 -4.35 -14.80
CA ALA A 337 8.02 -4.97 -15.97
C ALA A 337 7.18 -4.73 -17.24
N ILE A 338 5.85 -4.90 -17.16
CA ILE A 338 4.95 -4.71 -18.31
C ILE A 338 4.95 -3.23 -18.75
N VAL A 339 4.83 -2.28 -17.83
CA VAL A 339 4.85 -0.84 -18.16
C VAL A 339 6.21 -0.43 -18.72
N SER A 340 7.30 -0.96 -18.16
CA SER A 340 8.65 -0.72 -18.68
C SER A 340 8.80 -1.19 -20.12
N LEU A 341 8.33 -2.40 -20.42
CA LEU A 341 8.32 -2.94 -21.79
C LEU A 341 7.44 -2.09 -22.72
N LEU A 342 6.28 -1.65 -22.25
CA LEU A 342 5.39 -0.76 -23.00
C LEU A 342 6.10 0.56 -23.36
N LEU A 343 6.77 1.19 -22.38
CA LEU A 343 7.48 2.44 -22.60
C LEU A 343 8.69 2.26 -23.53
N LEU A 344 9.43 1.16 -23.41
CA LEU A 344 10.50 0.78 -24.36
C LEU A 344 9.96 0.71 -25.79
N PHE A 345 8.82 0.05 -25.98
CA PHE A 345 8.18 -0.09 -27.29
C PHE A 345 7.69 1.26 -27.84
N VAL A 346 7.05 2.06 -27.00
CA VAL A 346 6.48 3.37 -27.36
C VAL A 346 7.57 4.36 -27.76
N PHE A 347 8.61 4.49 -26.94
CA PHE A 347 9.71 5.41 -27.23
C PHE A 347 10.70 4.86 -28.27
N ARG A 348 10.58 3.60 -28.65
CA ARG A 348 11.50 2.89 -29.58
C ARG A 348 12.97 3.11 -29.24
N SER A 349 13.26 3.20 -27.94
CA SER A 349 14.59 3.49 -27.43
C SER A 349 14.77 2.87 -26.05
N VAL A 350 15.67 1.89 -25.96
CA VAL A 350 16.00 1.26 -24.66
C VAL A 350 16.47 2.29 -23.64
N ARG A 351 17.26 3.27 -24.10
CA ARG A 351 17.76 4.34 -23.22
C ARG A 351 16.62 5.17 -22.62
N LEU A 352 15.67 5.64 -23.44
CA LEU A 352 14.55 6.45 -22.97
C LEU A 352 13.61 5.65 -22.08
N GLY A 353 13.37 4.38 -22.40
CA GLY A 353 12.59 3.48 -21.54
C GLY A 353 13.24 3.28 -20.17
N LEU A 354 14.56 3.05 -20.11
CA LEU A 354 15.28 2.92 -18.83
C LEU A 354 15.31 4.24 -18.04
N ILE A 355 15.46 5.38 -18.72
CA ILE A 355 15.39 6.70 -18.07
C ILE A 355 14.03 6.92 -17.39
N SER A 356 12.94 6.50 -18.03
CA SER A 356 11.59 6.68 -17.50
C SER A 356 11.32 5.85 -16.23
N LEU A 357 12.10 4.79 -15.98
CA LEU A 357 11.90 3.96 -14.77
C LEU A 357 12.17 4.74 -13.48
N VAL A 358 13.21 5.58 -13.49
CA VAL A 358 13.62 6.29 -12.26
C VAL A 358 12.50 7.21 -11.73
N PRO A 359 11.94 8.16 -12.51
CA PRO A 359 10.87 9.01 -12.00
C PRO A 359 9.56 8.26 -11.74
N ASN A 360 9.38 7.05 -12.27
CA ASN A 360 8.19 6.25 -12.06
C ASN A 360 8.23 5.42 -10.77
N PHE A 361 9.41 4.97 -10.34
CA PHE A 361 9.55 4.08 -9.17
C PHE A 361 10.07 4.77 -7.94
N VAL A 362 11.05 5.64 -8.11
CA VAL A 362 11.75 6.28 -7.02
C VAL A 362 10.80 7.10 -6.12
N PRO A 363 9.81 7.86 -6.64
CA PRO A 363 8.91 8.62 -5.79
C PRO A 363 8.11 7.78 -4.79
N ALA A 364 7.62 6.61 -5.22
CA ALA A 364 6.91 5.70 -4.33
C ALA A 364 7.84 5.16 -3.23
N ALA A 365 9.06 4.77 -3.59
CA ALA A 365 10.07 4.33 -2.63
C ALA A 365 10.49 5.45 -1.66
N MET A 366 10.62 6.70 -2.14
CA MET A 366 10.91 7.86 -1.29
C MET A 366 9.77 8.14 -0.29
N ALA A 367 8.51 8.08 -0.74
CA ALA A 367 7.36 8.28 0.13
C ALA A 367 7.27 7.19 1.21
N MET A 368 7.50 5.93 0.83
CA MET A 368 7.60 4.82 1.79
C MET A 368 8.76 5.04 2.78
N GLY A 369 9.90 5.51 2.32
CA GLY A 369 11.03 5.81 3.20
C GLY A 369 10.75 6.98 4.16
N ILE A 370 10.08 8.05 3.71
CA ILE A 370 9.60 9.13 4.58
C ILE A 370 8.65 8.55 5.65
N TRP A 371 7.73 7.67 5.24
CA TRP A 371 6.82 7.01 6.17
C TRP A 371 7.57 6.16 7.21
N GLY A 372 8.60 5.42 6.78
CA GLY A 372 9.48 4.67 7.68
C GLY A 372 10.24 5.54 8.69
N TYR A 373 10.59 6.78 8.34
CA TYR A 373 11.20 7.73 9.28
C TYR A 373 10.20 8.36 10.26
N LEU A 374 8.95 8.59 9.83
CA LEU A 374 7.96 9.35 10.59
C LEU A 374 7.02 8.46 11.41
N VAL A 375 6.63 7.30 10.85
CA VAL A 375 5.63 6.40 11.42
C VAL A 375 6.26 5.06 11.81
N GLY A 376 7.06 4.47 10.92
CA GLY A 376 7.76 3.20 11.16
C GLY A 376 6.91 1.95 10.91
N GLU A 377 5.60 2.04 10.95
CA GLU A 377 4.68 0.92 10.80
C GLU A 377 3.92 0.99 9.47
N VAL A 378 3.75 -0.15 8.84
CA VAL A 378 3.07 -0.27 7.54
C VAL A 378 2.11 -1.45 7.57
N GLY A 379 0.83 -1.15 7.36
CA GLY A 379 -0.21 -2.15 7.14
C GLY A 379 -0.50 -2.39 5.65
N VAL A 380 -1.56 -3.16 5.39
CA VAL A 380 -2.03 -3.50 4.03
C VAL A 380 -2.31 -2.26 3.18
N ALA A 381 -2.77 -1.16 3.80
CA ALA A 381 -3.01 0.11 3.10
C ALA A 381 -1.79 0.61 2.33
N ALA A 382 -0.62 0.54 2.90
CA ALA A 382 0.60 1.05 2.28
C ALA A 382 1.07 0.18 1.10
N SER A 383 0.78 -1.12 1.12
CA SER A 383 1.03 -2.00 -0.03
C SER A 383 0.18 -1.62 -1.23
N VAL A 384 -1.09 -1.26 -1.00
CA VAL A 384 -2.01 -0.74 -2.03
C VAL A 384 -1.52 0.59 -2.59
N VAL A 385 -0.95 1.46 -1.74
CA VAL A 385 -0.41 2.77 -2.17
C VAL A 385 0.62 2.62 -3.28
N THR A 386 1.50 1.62 -3.20
CA THR A 386 2.53 1.42 -4.23
C THR A 386 1.91 1.15 -5.60
N ALA A 387 0.87 0.31 -5.67
CA ALA A 387 0.15 0.03 -6.91
C ALA A 387 -0.64 1.25 -7.43
N ILE A 388 -1.32 1.98 -6.54
CA ILE A 388 -2.08 3.19 -6.87
C ILE A 388 -1.14 4.29 -7.37
N ALA A 389 -0.09 4.56 -6.61
CA ALA A 389 0.88 5.60 -6.93
C ALA A 389 1.56 5.31 -8.27
N PHE A 390 1.94 4.06 -8.51
CA PHE A 390 2.53 3.66 -9.79
C PHE A 390 1.60 3.93 -10.97
N GLY A 391 0.32 3.60 -10.87
CA GLY A 391 -0.68 3.88 -11.91
C GLY A 391 -0.89 5.37 -12.20
N ILE A 392 -0.63 6.26 -11.22
CA ILE A 392 -0.82 7.72 -11.35
C ILE A 392 0.47 8.43 -11.78
N ILE A 393 1.63 8.07 -11.22
CA ILE A 393 2.90 8.77 -11.44
C ILE A 393 3.38 8.65 -12.89
N VAL A 394 3.16 7.50 -13.50
CA VAL A 394 3.58 7.22 -14.89
C VAL A 394 2.97 8.21 -15.89
N ASP A 395 1.79 8.77 -15.58
CA ASP A 395 1.09 9.75 -16.38
C ASP A 395 1.95 11.01 -16.66
N ASP A 396 2.45 11.65 -15.61
CA ASP A 396 3.24 12.87 -15.69
C ASP A 396 4.54 12.64 -16.49
N THR A 397 5.25 11.55 -16.21
CA THR A 397 6.46 11.16 -16.93
C THR A 397 6.21 10.93 -18.43
N ILE A 398 5.12 10.22 -18.79
CA ILE A 398 4.75 9.97 -20.20
C ILE A 398 4.50 11.28 -20.94
N HIS A 399 3.72 12.17 -20.34
CA HIS A 399 3.40 13.46 -20.95
C HIS A 399 4.66 14.31 -21.16
N PHE A 400 5.53 14.42 -20.16
CA PHE A 400 6.77 15.18 -20.27
C PHE A 400 7.72 14.59 -21.32
N MET A 401 7.98 13.27 -21.24
CA MET A 401 8.87 12.58 -22.17
C MET A 401 8.38 12.62 -23.62
N THR A 402 7.07 12.47 -23.85
CA THR A 402 6.49 12.54 -25.20
C THR A 402 6.78 13.91 -25.83
N LYS A 403 6.57 15.01 -25.08
CA LYS A 403 6.86 16.38 -25.59
C LYS A 403 8.36 16.60 -25.80
N TYR A 404 9.20 16.07 -24.91
CA TYR A 404 10.65 16.11 -25.09
C TYR A 404 11.07 15.38 -26.39
N VAL A 405 10.63 14.15 -26.58
CA VAL A 405 10.95 13.34 -27.77
C VAL A 405 10.45 13.98 -29.05
N ASP A 406 9.24 14.54 -29.05
CA ASP A 406 8.68 15.25 -30.19
C ASP A 406 9.50 16.51 -30.55
N ALA A 407 9.98 17.23 -29.55
CA ALA A 407 10.88 18.37 -29.77
C ALA A 407 12.23 17.92 -30.32
N ARG A 408 12.79 16.82 -29.81
CA ARG A 408 14.03 16.20 -30.35
C ARG A 408 13.87 15.76 -31.82
N LYS A 409 12.74 15.15 -32.17
CA LYS A 409 12.43 14.76 -33.58
C LYS A 409 12.35 15.95 -34.53
N ARG A 410 11.97 17.12 -34.04
CA ARG A 410 12.00 18.38 -34.81
C ARG A 410 13.38 19.03 -34.91
N GLY A 411 14.43 18.38 -34.41
CA GLY A 411 15.81 18.85 -34.49
C GLY A 411 16.22 19.82 -33.38
N GLN A 412 15.38 20.06 -32.36
CA GLN A 412 15.74 20.91 -31.25
C GLN A 412 16.85 20.26 -30.40
N LEU A 413 17.72 21.07 -29.81
CA LEU A 413 18.76 20.61 -28.90
C LEU A 413 18.16 20.11 -27.58
N PRO A 414 18.87 19.30 -26.78
CA PRO A 414 18.34 18.77 -25.51
C PRO A 414 17.78 19.83 -24.57
N SER A 415 18.48 20.94 -24.37
CA SER A 415 18.02 22.04 -23.51
C SER A 415 16.78 22.76 -24.08
N GLU A 416 16.68 22.94 -25.39
CA GLU A 416 15.49 23.50 -26.03
C GLU A 416 14.29 22.57 -25.93
N SER A 417 14.54 21.26 -26.06
CA SER A 417 13.49 20.24 -25.92
C SER A 417 12.94 20.19 -24.50
N VAL A 418 13.78 20.35 -23.48
CA VAL A 418 13.36 20.50 -22.08
C VAL A 418 12.50 21.76 -21.91
N GLN A 419 12.95 22.91 -22.40
CA GLN A 419 12.19 24.17 -22.32
C GLN A 419 10.84 24.06 -23.05
N SER A 420 10.83 23.42 -24.24
CA SER A 420 9.60 23.16 -25.00
C SER A 420 8.63 22.23 -24.24
N ALA A 421 9.14 21.20 -23.54
CA ALA A 421 8.33 20.29 -22.74
C ALA A 421 7.70 21.01 -21.53
N PHE A 422 8.48 21.81 -20.78
CA PHE A 422 7.94 22.63 -19.67
C PHE A 422 6.84 23.59 -20.16
N GLY A 423 7.05 24.26 -21.28
CA GLY A 423 6.07 25.17 -21.86
C GLY A 423 4.80 24.47 -22.34
N ALA A 424 4.90 23.22 -22.80
CA ALA A 424 3.78 22.47 -23.34
C ALA A 424 2.93 21.80 -22.25
N VAL A 425 3.54 21.20 -21.22
CA VAL A 425 2.82 20.37 -20.24
C VAL A 425 3.04 20.77 -18.79
N GLY A 426 4.03 21.61 -18.46
CA GLY A 426 4.37 21.92 -17.07
C GLY A 426 3.18 22.42 -16.23
N LYS A 427 2.34 23.31 -16.81
CA LYS A 427 1.13 23.79 -16.15
C LYS A 427 0.11 22.69 -15.91
N ALA A 428 -0.10 21.82 -16.90
CA ALA A 428 -1.06 20.72 -16.79
C ALA A 428 -0.63 19.74 -15.71
N LEU A 429 0.65 19.33 -15.70
CA LEU A 429 1.23 18.43 -14.70
C LEU A 429 1.13 18.99 -13.27
N ALA A 430 1.47 20.27 -13.08
CA ALA A 430 1.29 20.90 -11.76
C ALA A 430 -0.17 20.95 -11.31
N ALA A 431 -1.11 21.23 -12.23
CA ALA A 431 -2.53 21.30 -11.93
C ALA A 431 -3.08 19.90 -11.56
N THR A 432 -2.72 18.86 -12.31
CA THR A 432 -3.15 17.48 -12.03
C THR A 432 -2.59 17.01 -10.69
N THR A 433 -1.30 17.24 -10.42
CA THR A 433 -0.66 16.90 -9.13
C THR A 433 -1.33 17.59 -7.96
N ILE A 434 -1.65 18.88 -8.06
CA ILE A 434 -2.36 19.60 -6.98
C ILE A 434 -3.74 18.99 -6.73
N VAL A 435 -4.48 18.68 -7.79
CA VAL A 435 -5.81 18.06 -7.67
C VAL A 435 -5.70 16.67 -7.02
N PHE A 436 -4.74 15.86 -7.46
CA PHE A 436 -4.49 14.54 -6.86
C PHE A 436 -4.09 14.66 -5.39
N ALA A 437 -3.09 15.48 -5.09
CA ALA A 437 -2.58 15.64 -3.72
C ALA A 437 -3.70 16.11 -2.78
N LEU A 438 -4.45 17.14 -3.15
CA LEU A 438 -5.55 17.64 -2.34
C LEU A 438 -6.69 16.60 -2.22
N GLY A 439 -7.04 15.93 -3.32
CA GLY A 439 -8.07 14.89 -3.33
C GLY A 439 -7.73 13.72 -2.40
N PHE A 440 -6.50 13.23 -2.45
CA PHE A 440 -6.06 12.14 -1.58
C PHE A 440 -5.85 12.60 -0.13
N MET A 441 -5.33 13.80 0.12
CA MET A 441 -5.15 14.34 1.47
C MET A 441 -6.47 14.49 2.25
N VAL A 442 -7.61 14.61 1.57
CA VAL A 442 -8.94 14.57 2.22
C VAL A 442 -9.16 13.26 2.99
N PHE A 443 -8.60 12.14 2.52
CA PHE A 443 -8.63 10.87 3.26
C PHE A 443 -7.85 10.93 4.57
N GLY A 444 -6.88 11.82 4.70
CA GLY A 444 -6.16 12.05 5.96
C GLY A 444 -7.07 12.53 7.11
N ALA A 445 -8.27 13.03 6.80
CA ALA A 445 -9.30 13.41 7.78
C ALA A 445 -10.31 12.27 8.06
N SER A 446 -10.09 11.07 7.54
CA SER A 446 -10.95 9.90 7.80
C SER A 446 -10.78 9.42 9.24
N GLY A 447 -11.84 8.93 9.87
CA GLY A 447 -11.74 8.23 11.16
C GLY A 447 -11.20 6.79 11.03
N MET A 448 -10.89 6.31 9.82
CA MET A 448 -10.24 5.02 9.58
C MET A 448 -8.75 5.23 9.31
N VAL A 449 -7.89 4.67 10.16
CA VAL A 449 -6.42 4.79 10.08
C VAL A 449 -5.87 4.32 8.73
N THR A 450 -6.42 3.24 8.19
CA THR A 450 -6.08 2.71 6.85
C THR A 450 -6.30 3.74 5.75
N ASN A 451 -7.42 4.48 5.79
CA ASN A 451 -7.71 5.54 4.82
C ASN A 451 -6.79 6.74 5.01
N GLN A 452 -6.49 7.13 6.28
CA GLN A 452 -5.54 8.21 6.57
C GLN A 452 -4.18 7.91 5.97
N ALA A 453 -3.64 6.71 6.24
CA ALA A 453 -2.35 6.27 5.70
C ALA A 453 -2.35 6.27 4.17
N LEU A 454 -3.39 5.72 3.54
CA LEU A 454 -3.54 5.70 2.08
C LEU A 454 -3.54 7.12 1.51
N GLY A 455 -4.36 8.00 2.08
CA GLY A 455 -4.49 9.37 1.59
C GLY A 455 -3.20 10.18 1.71
N LEU A 456 -2.54 10.10 2.86
CA LEU A 456 -1.28 10.81 3.10
C LEU A 456 -0.14 10.27 2.24
N LEU A 457 0.03 8.95 2.18
CA LEU A 457 1.08 8.32 1.38
C LEU A 457 0.92 8.61 -0.11
N VAL A 458 -0.29 8.46 -0.67
CA VAL A 458 -0.52 8.79 -2.10
C VAL A 458 -0.30 10.26 -2.34
N GLY A 459 -0.83 11.14 -1.48
CA GLY A 459 -0.64 12.58 -1.59
C GLY A 459 0.83 13.01 -1.58
N ILE A 460 1.62 12.48 -0.64
CA ILE A 460 3.07 12.71 -0.57
C ILE A 460 3.76 12.16 -1.82
N THR A 461 3.41 10.96 -2.24
CA THR A 461 4.03 10.29 -3.40
C THR A 461 3.84 11.10 -4.68
N VAL A 462 2.63 11.61 -4.93
CA VAL A 462 2.31 12.38 -6.14
C VAL A 462 3.07 13.73 -6.16
N ILE A 463 3.23 14.39 -5.00
CA ILE A 463 4.04 15.62 -4.88
C ILE A 463 5.52 15.31 -5.17
N ILE A 464 6.07 14.24 -4.59
CA ILE A 464 7.46 13.83 -4.83
C ILE A 464 7.66 13.49 -6.31
N ALA A 465 6.69 12.83 -6.95
CA ALA A 465 6.74 12.49 -8.36
C ALA A 465 6.84 13.73 -9.24
N LEU A 466 6.01 14.75 -9.00
CA LEU A 466 6.12 16.02 -9.73
C LEU A 466 7.51 16.67 -9.54
N LEU A 467 8.02 16.66 -8.32
CA LEU A 467 9.37 17.19 -8.04
C LEU A 467 10.45 16.39 -8.80
N ALA A 468 10.33 15.07 -8.87
CA ALA A 468 11.23 14.23 -9.62
C ALA A 468 11.12 14.49 -11.13
N ASP A 469 9.91 14.65 -11.67
CA ASP A 469 9.68 14.95 -13.08
C ASP A 469 10.17 16.35 -13.47
N PHE A 470 10.17 17.31 -12.57
CA PHE A 470 10.65 18.66 -12.88
C PHE A 470 12.13 18.89 -12.56
N LEU A 471 12.67 18.28 -11.49
CA LEU A 471 14.01 18.58 -11.00
C LEU A 471 15.04 17.49 -11.33
N PHE A 472 14.59 16.24 -11.54
CA PHE A 472 15.50 15.12 -11.82
C PHE A 472 15.42 14.60 -13.25
N LEU A 473 14.23 14.37 -13.79
CA LEU A 473 14.03 13.82 -15.14
C LEU A 473 14.68 14.69 -16.24
N PRO A 474 14.48 16.03 -16.30
CA PRO A 474 15.08 16.85 -17.34
C PRO A 474 16.62 16.89 -17.30
N PRO A 475 17.29 17.05 -16.13
CA PRO A 475 18.73 16.86 -16.01
C PRO A 475 19.22 15.49 -16.46
N LEU A 476 18.49 14.41 -16.12
CA LEU A 476 18.81 13.05 -16.51
C LEU A 476 18.70 12.85 -18.04
N LEU A 477 17.64 13.37 -18.65
CA LEU A 477 17.46 13.37 -20.11
C LEU A 477 18.61 14.07 -20.81
N MET A 478 19.00 15.28 -20.35
CA MET A 478 20.11 16.03 -20.92
C MET A 478 21.46 15.35 -20.72
N ALA A 479 21.70 14.70 -19.56
CA ALA A 479 22.94 13.99 -19.26
C ALA A 479 23.12 12.74 -20.12
N LEU A 480 22.03 12.04 -20.40
CA LEU A 480 22.01 10.80 -21.16
C LEU A 480 21.62 10.99 -22.64
N ASP A 481 21.45 12.22 -23.15
CA ASP A 481 21.19 12.45 -24.58
C ASP A 481 22.45 12.14 -25.41
N THR A 482 22.23 11.74 -26.67
CA THR A 482 23.33 11.48 -27.62
C THR A 482 24.04 12.74 -28.05
N THR A 483 23.32 13.86 -28.11
CA THR A 483 23.86 15.18 -28.44
C THR A 483 24.27 15.89 -27.14
N LYS A 484 25.58 16.00 -26.93
CA LYS A 484 26.13 16.68 -25.74
C LYS A 484 26.21 18.18 -25.97
N GLU A 485 25.59 18.95 -25.10
CA GLU A 485 25.76 20.40 -25.04
C GLU A 485 26.69 20.78 -23.88
N THR A 486 27.66 21.63 -24.15
CA THR A 486 28.54 22.17 -23.11
C THR A 486 27.82 23.22 -22.26
N THR A 487 28.21 23.37 -21.01
CA THR A 487 27.65 24.39 -20.12
C THR A 487 27.83 25.82 -20.67
N ALA A 488 28.92 26.08 -21.40
CA ALA A 488 29.18 27.37 -22.06
C ALA A 488 28.14 27.65 -23.15
N GLN A 489 27.90 26.70 -24.04
CA GLN A 489 26.90 26.82 -25.11
C GLN A 489 25.49 27.08 -24.58
N ILE A 490 25.12 26.39 -23.50
CA ILE A 490 23.83 26.59 -22.84
C ILE A 490 23.73 27.99 -22.24
N ARG A 491 24.75 28.48 -21.52
CA ARG A 491 24.76 29.82 -20.94
C ARG A 491 24.67 30.93 -22.00
N GLU A 492 25.39 30.81 -23.10
CA GLU A 492 25.36 31.79 -24.20
C GLU A 492 23.96 31.86 -24.81
N ARG A 493 23.31 30.71 -25.03
CA ARG A 493 21.96 30.64 -25.57
C ARG A 493 20.91 31.23 -24.64
N LEU A 494 20.97 30.91 -23.36
CA LEU A 494 20.03 31.45 -22.36
C LEU A 494 20.15 32.99 -22.27
N LYS A 495 21.33 33.56 -22.47
CA LYS A 495 21.50 35.01 -22.57
C LYS A 495 20.78 35.57 -23.78
N ARG A 496 20.96 34.97 -24.99
CA ARG A 496 20.31 35.44 -26.24
C ARG A 496 18.78 35.30 -26.23
N SER A 497 18.20 34.51 -25.35
CA SER A 497 16.73 34.35 -25.22
C SER A 497 16.10 35.39 -24.28
N ILE A 498 16.90 36.24 -23.64
CA ILE A 498 16.46 37.28 -22.69
C ILE A 498 16.48 38.67 -23.40
N ASP A 499 17.37 38.82 -24.37
CA ASP A 499 17.41 39.98 -25.29
C ASP A 499 16.38 39.81 -26.43
#